data_2c1c29795ddb1f49c3a8379513a77763
#
_entry.id   2c1c29795ddb1f49c3a8379513a77763
#
_cell.length_a   1.000
_cell.length_b   1.000
_cell.length_c   1.000
_cell.angle_alpha   90.00
_cell.angle_beta   90.00
_cell.angle_gamma   90.00
#
_symmetry.space_group_name_H-M   'P 1'
#
loop_
_entity.id
_entity.type
_entity.pdbx_description
1 polymer ?
#
loop_
_entity_poly.entity_id
_entity_poly.type
_entity_poly.pdbx_seq_one_letter_code
_entity_poly.pdbx_strand_id
1 'polypeptide(L)'
;MVELLIFAIVLAIAVLLSDLAHRSVLSTAVLFLVAGFVCGRDLLGFLPLTPESPVVSHLAELALFSVLFTDGMRVGAGDLFHAWNLPGRALLFGLPLTLLATAIFAHAVAGLPWMASFLVGAVLSPTDPVFASAIVARKEIPGRLRHLLNVESGLNDGLALPIVVVLLAMLAGAAVAWGELALELGAGIALGIALPWIAAKIERSRFFAISGPYEPLYAFSLGLLIYTIASLTHANVYLAAFAAGVTVACVSKKLRDDFHRFGETVAELFKLAALLVFGALISPTLLREIPWSGYLFA
;
A
#
# COMPACT_ATOMS: atom_id res chain seq x y z
N MET A 1 16.17 -11.53 16.98
CA MET A 1 15.40 -12.70 17.50
C MET A 1 14.25 -12.27 18.42
N VAL A 2 14.46 -11.30 19.32
CA VAL A 2 13.39 -10.76 20.19
C VAL A 2 12.28 -10.11 19.34
N GLU A 3 12.62 -9.38 18.31
CA GLU A 3 11.66 -8.75 17.37
C GLU A 3 10.72 -9.78 16.71
N LEU A 4 11.29 -10.90 16.25
CA LEU A 4 10.51 -11.99 15.65
C LEU A 4 9.59 -12.67 16.67
N LEU A 5 10.06 -12.83 17.92
CA LEU A 5 9.25 -13.39 18.99
C LEU A 5 8.07 -12.47 19.33
N ILE A 6 8.32 -11.17 19.42
CA ILE A 6 7.26 -10.18 19.67
C ILE A 6 6.23 -10.21 18.53
N PHE A 7 6.70 -10.18 17.28
CA PHE A 7 5.82 -10.27 16.13
C PHE A 7 4.96 -11.55 16.17
N ALA A 8 5.56 -12.70 16.45
CA ALA A 8 4.85 -13.98 16.53
C ALA A 8 3.81 -14.02 17.67
N ILE A 9 4.14 -13.46 18.83
CA ILE A 9 3.20 -13.38 19.97
C ILE A 9 2.04 -12.45 19.60
N VAL A 10 2.32 -11.26 19.07
CA VAL A 10 1.28 -10.29 18.67
C VAL A 10 0.39 -10.88 17.59
N LEU A 11 0.98 -11.57 16.60
CA LEU A 11 0.25 -12.25 15.53
C LEU A 11 -0.68 -13.34 16.10
N ALA A 12 -0.17 -14.19 16.98
CA ALA A 12 -0.97 -15.23 17.62
C ALA A 12 -2.15 -14.64 18.41
N ILE A 13 -1.91 -13.58 19.19
CA ILE A 13 -2.96 -12.89 19.95
C ILE A 13 -3.97 -12.25 18.98
N ALA A 14 -3.51 -11.55 17.93
CA ALA A 14 -4.38 -10.90 16.97
C ALA A 14 -5.27 -11.91 16.21
N VAL A 15 -4.72 -13.06 15.82
CA VAL A 15 -5.48 -14.14 15.18
C VAL A 15 -6.52 -14.73 16.13
N LEU A 16 -6.15 -14.99 17.39
CA LEU A 16 -7.08 -15.50 18.40
C LEU A 16 -8.21 -14.50 18.74
N LEU A 17 -7.91 -13.21 18.67
CA LEU A 17 -8.89 -12.14 18.91
C LEU A 17 -9.62 -11.69 17.64
N SER A 18 -9.36 -12.29 16.47
CA SER A 18 -9.90 -11.84 15.19
C SER A 18 -11.43 -11.82 15.14
N ASP A 19 -12.12 -12.80 15.72
CA ASP A 19 -13.59 -12.81 15.80
C ASP A 19 -14.13 -11.67 16.69
N LEU A 20 -13.43 -11.37 17.78
CA LEU A 20 -13.77 -10.25 18.67
C LEU A 20 -13.48 -8.91 17.97
N ALA A 21 -12.38 -8.83 17.22
CA ALA A 21 -12.00 -7.65 16.44
C ALA A 21 -13.02 -7.35 15.34
N HIS A 22 -13.52 -8.37 14.64
CA HIS A 22 -14.59 -8.21 13.63
C HIS A 22 -15.92 -7.68 14.20
N ARG A 23 -16.18 -7.90 15.49
CA ARG A 23 -17.36 -7.42 16.20
C ARG A 23 -17.16 -6.07 16.90
N SER A 24 -15.92 -5.58 16.96
CA SER A 24 -15.55 -4.33 17.63
C SER A 24 -14.87 -3.36 16.65
N VAL A 25 -14.67 -2.13 17.10
CA VAL A 25 -13.92 -1.09 16.36
C VAL A 25 -12.41 -1.39 16.32
N LEU A 26 -11.96 -2.39 17.09
CA LEU A 26 -10.54 -2.74 17.22
C LEU A 26 -10.09 -3.60 16.02
N SER A 27 -9.51 -2.98 15.01
CA SER A 27 -8.92 -3.72 13.91
C SER A 27 -7.60 -4.38 14.30
N THR A 28 -7.23 -5.48 13.62
CA THR A 28 -5.93 -6.15 13.79
C THR A 28 -4.77 -5.18 13.57
N ALA A 29 -4.92 -4.24 12.64
CA ALA A 29 -3.95 -3.18 12.35
C ALA A 29 -3.66 -2.30 13.58
N VAL A 30 -4.70 -1.88 14.29
CA VAL A 30 -4.57 -1.09 15.53
C VAL A 30 -3.87 -1.88 16.62
N LEU A 31 -4.15 -3.18 16.77
CA LEU A 31 -3.46 -4.03 17.73
C LEU A 31 -1.95 -4.07 17.50
N PHE A 32 -1.52 -4.23 16.23
CA PHE A 32 -0.10 -4.23 15.89
C PHE A 32 0.56 -2.88 16.13
N LEU A 33 -0.13 -1.78 15.78
CA LEU A 33 0.37 -0.42 16.01
C LEU A 33 0.56 -0.16 17.52
N VAL A 34 -0.45 -0.50 18.33
CA VAL A 34 -0.38 -0.34 19.80
C VAL A 34 0.67 -1.25 20.42
N ALA A 35 0.75 -2.51 19.97
CA ALA A 35 1.78 -3.43 20.46
C ALA A 35 3.20 -2.92 20.12
N GLY A 36 3.39 -2.39 18.90
CA GLY A 36 4.64 -1.74 18.50
C GLY A 36 4.98 -0.55 19.41
N PHE A 37 4.04 0.34 19.64
CA PHE A 37 4.21 1.48 20.53
C PHE A 37 4.60 1.07 21.96
N VAL A 38 3.92 0.06 22.52
CA VAL A 38 4.23 -0.45 23.86
C VAL A 38 5.59 -1.12 23.92
N CYS A 39 5.95 -1.92 22.91
CA CYS A 39 7.24 -2.62 22.85
C CYS A 39 8.38 -1.72 22.36
N GLY A 40 8.08 -0.51 21.89
CA GLY A 40 9.04 0.46 21.36
C GLY A 40 10.10 0.87 22.40
N ARG A 41 11.13 1.54 21.88
CA ARG A 41 12.33 1.94 22.62
C ARG A 41 12.01 2.74 23.89
N ASP A 42 11.02 3.63 23.83
CA ASP A 42 10.75 4.63 24.88
C ASP A 42 9.83 4.12 26.00
N LEU A 43 9.18 2.95 25.82
CA LEU A 43 8.31 2.34 26.84
C LEU A 43 8.97 1.07 27.42
N LEU A 44 8.84 -0.07 26.74
CA LEU A 44 9.40 -1.34 27.22
C LEU A 44 10.83 -1.61 26.71
N GLY A 45 11.26 -0.93 25.66
CA GLY A 45 12.61 -1.06 25.10
C GLY A 45 12.93 -2.40 24.42
N PHE A 46 11.91 -3.22 24.16
CA PHE A 46 12.10 -4.52 23.49
C PHE A 46 12.38 -4.40 22.00
N LEU A 47 11.90 -3.32 21.37
CA LEU A 47 12.10 -3.00 19.96
C LEU A 47 12.90 -1.68 19.85
N PRO A 48 14.23 -1.73 19.97
CA PRO A 48 15.07 -0.53 19.91
C PRO A 48 15.31 -0.10 18.45
N LEU A 49 14.21 0.06 17.69
CA LEU A 49 14.26 0.47 16.29
C LEU A 49 14.37 1.98 16.16
N THR A 50 15.08 2.43 15.13
CA THR A 50 15.17 3.84 14.74
C THR A 50 14.77 3.98 13.26
N PRO A 51 14.32 5.17 12.83
CA PRO A 51 13.95 5.40 11.43
C PRO A 51 15.08 5.08 10.44
N GLU A 52 16.34 5.21 10.86
CA GLU A 52 17.53 4.93 10.04
C GLU A 52 17.88 3.44 9.98
N SER A 53 17.18 2.60 10.73
CA SER A 53 17.44 1.16 10.76
C SER A 53 17.13 0.53 9.39
N PRO A 54 18.07 -0.20 8.74
CA PRO A 54 17.82 -0.83 7.45
C PRO A 54 16.63 -1.81 7.46
N VAL A 55 16.36 -2.43 8.60
CA VAL A 55 15.21 -3.34 8.76
C VAL A 55 13.90 -2.58 8.60
N VAL A 56 13.81 -1.35 9.10
CA VAL A 56 12.62 -0.50 9.02
C VAL A 56 12.33 -0.14 7.57
N SER A 57 13.34 0.37 6.84
CA SER A 57 13.17 0.77 5.43
C SER A 57 12.81 -0.42 4.54
N HIS A 58 13.55 -1.53 4.61
CA HIS A 58 13.27 -2.70 3.79
C HIS A 58 11.90 -3.32 4.08
N LEU A 59 11.51 -3.39 5.36
CA LEU A 59 10.19 -3.92 5.72
C LEU A 59 9.06 -3.02 5.24
N ALA A 60 9.22 -1.71 5.37
CA ALA A 60 8.24 -0.74 4.87
C ALA A 60 8.12 -0.80 3.33
N GLU A 61 9.25 -0.91 2.62
CA GLU A 61 9.28 -1.08 1.17
C GLU A 61 8.57 -2.37 0.72
N LEU A 62 8.89 -3.51 1.34
CA LEU A 62 8.26 -4.79 1.02
C LEU A 62 6.76 -4.79 1.35
N ALA A 63 6.38 -4.18 2.46
CA ALA A 63 4.97 -4.05 2.83
C ALA A 63 4.21 -3.21 1.81
N LEU A 64 4.71 -2.02 1.48
CA LEU A 64 4.06 -1.14 0.51
C LEU A 64 4.05 -1.76 -0.89
N PHE A 65 5.15 -2.39 -1.33
CA PHE A 65 5.21 -3.14 -2.58
C PHE A 65 4.11 -4.21 -2.64
N SER A 66 4.00 -5.02 -1.59
CA SER A 66 3.04 -6.13 -1.55
C SER A 66 1.60 -5.64 -1.55
N VAL A 67 1.30 -4.57 -0.81
CA VAL A 67 -0.03 -3.95 -0.80
C VAL A 67 -0.37 -3.40 -2.18
N LEU A 68 0.49 -2.58 -2.77
CA LEU A 68 0.26 -1.99 -4.10
C LEU A 68 0.14 -3.06 -5.21
N PHE A 69 0.91 -4.14 -5.12
CA PHE A 69 0.81 -5.25 -6.06
C PHE A 69 -0.55 -5.96 -5.95
N THR A 70 -1.02 -6.21 -4.72
CA THR A 70 -2.34 -6.83 -4.49
C THR A 70 -3.49 -5.91 -4.87
N ASP A 71 -3.40 -4.62 -4.59
CA ASP A 71 -4.42 -3.64 -4.96
C ASP A 71 -4.49 -3.47 -6.48
N GLY A 72 -3.34 -3.43 -7.17
CA GLY A 72 -3.30 -3.47 -8.63
C GLY A 72 -4.01 -4.70 -9.21
N MET A 73 -3.88 -5.88 -8.59
CA MET A 73 -4.56 -7.10 -9.06
C MET A 73 -6.08 -7.09 -8.86
N ARG A 74 -6.60 -6.27 -7.97
CA ARG A 74 -8.06 -6.09 -7.80
C ARG A 74 -8.68 -5.33 -8.95
N VAL A 75 -7.88 -4.56 -9.69
CA VAL A 75 -8.32 -3.81 -10.87
C VAL A 75 -8.35 -4.73 -12.09
N GLY A 76 -9.53 -5.19 -12.47
CA GLY A 76 -9.70 -6.06 -13.63
C GLY A 76 -9.56 -5.30 -14.96
N ALA A 77 -9.14 -6.03 -16.04
CA ALA A 77 -9.05 -5.45 -17.39
C ALA A 77 -10.38 -4.84 -17.88
N GLY A 78 -11.48 -5.52 -17.62
CA GLY A 78 -12.83 -5.02 -17.95
C GLY A 78 -13.16 -3.72 -17.21
N ASP A 79 -12.69 -3.62 -15.98
CA ASP A 79 -12.90 -2.47 -15.10
C ASP A 79 -12.10 -1.27 -15.59
N LEU A 80 -10.87 -1.48 -16.05
CA LEU A 80 -10.01 -0.42 -16.56
C LEU A 80 -10.59 0.22 -17.83
N PHE A 81 -11.11 -0.60 -18.77
CA PHE A 81 -11.71 -0.11 -20.02
C PHE A 81 -13.08 0.56 -19.83
N HIS A 82 -13.86 0.13 -18.83
CA HIS A 82 -15.16 0.72 -18.50
C HIS A 82 -15.09 1.74 -17.36
N ALA A 83 -13.95 1.84 -16.68
CA ALA A 83 -13.74 2.71 -15.52
C ALA A 83 -13.84 4.21 -15.86
N TRP A 84 -13.64 4.60 -17.13
CA TRP A 84 -13.57 6.00 -17.52
C TRP A 84 -14.86 6.79 -17.27
N ASN A 85 -16.02 6.15 -17.32
CA ASN A 85 -17.28 6.88 -17.20
C ASN A 85 -17.59 7.39 -15.79
N LEU A 86 -17.49 6.55 -14.77
CA LEU A 86 -17.81 6.95 -13.39
C LEU A 86 -16.57 6.87 -12.46
N PRO A 87 -15.84 5.73 -12.38
CA PRO A 87 -14.65 5.65 -11.53
C PRO A 87 -13.54 6.61 -11.97
N GLY A 88 -13.27 6.72 -13.28
CA GLY A 88 -12.23 7.63 -13.79
C GLY A 88 -12.54 9.10 -13.48
N ARG A 89 -13.80 9.52 -13.53
CA ARG A 89 -14.20 10.87 -13.12
C ARG A 89 -14.10 11.06 -11.61
N ALA A 90 -14.46 10.05 -10.82
CA ALA A 90 -14.31 10.10 -9.38
C ALA A 90 -12.83 10.24 -8.99
N LEU A 91 -11.94 9.49 -9.63
CA LEU A 91 -10.48 9.60 -9.43
C LEU A 91 -9.93 10.94 -9.91
N LEU A 92 -10.29 11.39 -11.12
CA LEU A 92 -9.76 12.61 -11.71
C LEU A 92 -10.16 13.87 -10.93
N PHE A 93 -11.34 13.92 -10.37
CA PHE A 93 -11.84 15.06 -9.62
C PHE A 93 -11.85 14.82 -8.10
N GLY A 94 -12.21 13.62 -7.66
CA GLY A 94 -12.32 13.28 -6.25
C GLY A 94 -10.96 13.31 -5.55
N LEU A 95 -9.97 12.58 -6.08
CA LEU A 95 -8.64 12.50 -5.47
C LEU A 95 -7.96 13.88 -5.35
N PRO A 96 -7.87 14.74 -6.41
CA PRO A 96 -7.32 16.08 -6.25
C PRO A 96 -8.14 16.97 -5.31
N LEU A 97 -9.47 16.85 -5.33
CA LEU A 97 -10.33 17.64 -4.46
C LEU A 97 -10.16 17.24 -2.98
N THR A 98 -10.09 15.95 -2.69
CA THR A 98 -9.82 15.44 -1.35
C THR A 98 -8.43 15.85 -0.87
N LEU A 99 -7.42 15.71 -1.73
CA LEU A 99 -6.06 16.18 -1.45
C LEU A 99 -6.05 17.67 -1.09
N LEU A 100 -6.66 18.52 -1.93
CA LEU A 100 -6.71 19.95 -1.70
C LEU A 100 -7.49 20.30 -0.43
N ALA A 101 -8.66 19.70 -0.21
CA ALA A 101 -9.46 19.93 0.98
C ALA A 101 -8.69 19.55 2.26
N THR A 102 -8.05 18.37 2.26
CA THR A 102 -7.22 17.90 3.38
C THR A 102 -6.01 18.81 3.60
N ALA A 103 -5.34 19.24 2.51
CA ALA A 103 -4.21 20.16 2.62
C ALA A 103 -4.61 21.53 3.20
N ILE A 104 -5.74 22.08 2.74
CA ILE A 104 -6.28 23.35 3.29
C ILE A 104 -6.61 23.19 4.77
N PHE A 105 -7.24 22.05 5.14
CA PHE A 105 -7.61 21.79 6.52
C PHE A 105 -6.37 21.58 7.40
N ALA A 106 -5.36 20.86 6.93
CA ALA A 106 -4.07 20.70 7.60
C ALA A 106 -3.35 22.03 7.81
N HIS A 107 -3.37 22.90 6.79
CA HIS A 107 -2.80 24.23 6.91
C HIS A 107 -3.56 25.11 7.91
N ALA A 108 -4.90 25.16 7.79
CA ALA A 108 -5.74 26.05 8.58
C ALA A 108 -5.86 25.63 10.06
N VAL A 109 -5.96 24.32 10.33
CA VAL A 109 -6.21 23.77 11.67
C VAL A 109 -4.92 23.37 12.36
N ALA A 110 -4.07 22.56 11.70
CA ALA A 110 -2.81 22.10 12.30
C ALA A 110 -1.68 23.14 12.17
N GLY A 111 -1.85 24.20 11.38
CA GLY A 111 -0.85 25.25 11.18
C GLY A 111 0.38 24.82 10.39
N LEU A 112 0.27 23.72 9.62
CA LEU A 112 1.39 23.19 8.85
C LEU A 112 1.75 24.13 7.68
N PRO A 113 3.04 24.22 7.30
CA PRO A 113 3.45 24.87 6.06
C PRO A 113 2.76 24.23 4.85
N TRP A 114 2.48 25.01 3.81
CA TRP A 114 1.74 24.54 2.62
C TRP A 114 2.31 23.24 2.02
N MET A 115 3.63 23.13 1.90
CA MET A 115 4.25 21.93 1.32
C MET A 115 3.99 20.67 2.17
N ALA A 116 4.12 20.78 3.49
CA ALA A 116 3.79 19.69 4.41
C ALA A 116 2.28 19.39 4.39
N SER A 117 1.44 20.42 4.28
CA SER A 117 -0.01 20.25 4.17
C SER A 117 -0.42 19.50 2.90
N PHE A 118 0.21 19.81 1.76
CA PHE A 118 0.00 19.05 0.52
C PHE A 118 0.48 17.60 0.64
N LEU A 119 1.61 17.35 1.32
CA LEU A 119 2.08 16.01 1.56
C LEU A 119 1.08 15.21 2.42
N VAL A 120 0.60 15.79 3.51
CA VAL A 120 -0.45 15.19 4.36
C VAL A 120 -1.72 14.95 3.55
N GLY A 121 -2.13 15.94 2.72
CA GLY A 121 -3.26 15.79 1.82
C GLY A 121 -3.09 14.65 0.83
N ALA A 122 -1.89 14.49 0.24
CA ALA A 122 -1.61 13.42 -0.72
C ALA A 122 -1.60 12.02 -0.07
N VAL A 123 -1.06 11.91 1.15
CA VAL A 123 -1.02 10.64 1.91
C VAL A 123 -2.41 10.22 2.40
N LEU A 124 -3.25 11.19 2.80
CA LEU A 124 -4.59 10.92 3.35
C LEU A 124 -5.71 10.94 2.30
N SER A 125 -5.41 11.31 1.04
CA SER A 125 -6.43 11.36 -0.02
C SER A 125 -6.90 10.01 -0.53
N PRO A 126 -6.06 8.95 -0.59
CA PRO A 126 -6.55 7.61 -0.92
C PRO A 126 -7.52 7.08 0.13
N THR A 127 -8.53 6.34 -0.34
CA THR A 127 -9.54 5.73 0.51
C THR A 127 -9.25 4.25 0.72
N ASP A 128 -9.28 3.79 1.98
CA ASP A 128 -9.07 2.37 2.29
C ASP A 128 -10.31 1.53 1.88
N PRO A 129 -10.14 0.45 1.10
CA PRO A 129 -11.21 -0.46 0.74
C PRO A 129 -11.86 -1.18 1.93
N VAL A 130 -11.28 -1.15 3.13
CA VAL A 130 -11.84 -1.80 4.32
C VAL A 130 -13.21 -1.23 4.67
N PHE A 131 -13.39 0.08 4.65
CA PHE A 131 -14.72 0.69 4.82
C PHE A 131 -15.63 0.40 3.65
N ALA A 132 -15.11 0.41 2.43
CA ALA A 132 -15.86 0.07 1.23
C ALA A 132 -16.27 -1.40 1.23
N SER A 133 -15.45 -2.33 1.73
CA SER A 133 -15.75 -3.76 1.76
C SER A 133 -16.99 -4.09 2.58
N ALA A 134 -17.18 -3.44 3.73
CA ALA A 134 -18.37 -3.60 4.55
C ALA A 134 -19.65 -3.13 3.83
N ILE A 135 -19.53 -2.12 2.95
CA ILE A 135 -20.60 -1.62 2.10
C ILE A 135 -20.75 -2.53 0.88
N VAL A 136 -19.67 -2.88 0.23
CA VAL A 136 -19.64 -3.71 -0.99
C VAL A 136 -20.19 -5.11 -0.76
N ALA A 137 -20.01 -5.67 0.44
CA ALA A 137 -20.54 -6.98 0.82
C ALA A 137 -22.08 -7.02 0.91
N ARG A 138 -22.75 -5.86 1.05
CA ARG A 138 -24.22 -5.80 1.14
C ARG A 138 -24.86 -5.96 -0.23
N LYS A 139 -25.73 -6.96 -0.37
CA LYS A 139 -26.44 -7.27 -1.62
C LYS A 139 -27.42 -6.19 -2.06
N GLU A 140 -27.87 -5.35 -1.12
CA GLU A 140 -28.80 -4.24 -1.37
C GLU A 140 -28.17 -3.08 -2.14
N ILE A 141 -26.84 -3.02 -2.22
CA ILE A 141 -26.14 -1.93 -2.90
C ILE A 141 -26.09 -2.19 -4.41
N PRO A 142 -26.49 -1.20 -5.21
CA PRO A 142 -26.43 -1.31 -6.66
C PRO A 142 -25.06 -1.71 -7.17
N GLY A 143 -24.98 -2.67 -8.11
CA GLY A 143 -23.72 -3.18 -8.64
C GLY A 143 -22.80 -2.10 -9.20
N ARG A 144 -23.35 -0.99 -9.71
CA ARG A 144 -22.58 0.17 -10.21
C ARG A 144 -21.80 0.88 -9.12
N LEU A 145 -22.37 1.04 -7.91
CA LEU A 145 -21.68 1.66 -6.77
C LEU A 145 -20.61 0.74 -6.22
N ARG A 146 -20.87 -0.56 -6.17
CA ARG A 146 -19.91 -1.58 -5.74
C ARG A 146 -18.69 -1.60 -6.66
N HIS A 147 -18.94 -1.56 -7.96
CA HIS A 147 -17.89 -1.49 -8.97
C HIS A 147 -17.09 -0.17 -8.87
N LEU A 148 -17.78 0.97 -8.69
CA LEU A 148 -17.13 2.26 -8.48
C LEU A 148 -16.14 2.22 -7.30
N LEU A 149 -16.61 1.75 -6.14
CA LEU A 149 -15.80 1.72 -4.93
C LEU A 149 -14.57 0.78 -5.07
N ASN A 150 -14.75 -0.38 -5.70
CA ASN A 150 -13.63 -1.31 -5.92
C ASN A 150 -12.56 -0.73 -6.86
N VAL A 151 -12.98 -0.09 -7.95
CA VAL A 151 -12.03 0.47 -8.93
C VAL A 151 -11.38 1.74 -8.39
N GLU A 152 -12.16 2.60 -7.74
CA GLU A 152 -11.65 3.83 -7.13
C GLU A 152 -10.60 3.50 -6.06
N SER A 153 -10.93 2.62 -5.13
CA SER A 153 -10.05 2.21 -4.04
C SER A 153 -8.79 1.47 -4.51
N GLY A 154 -8.90 0.68 -5.60
CA GLY A 154 -7.74 -0.02 -6.17
C GLY A 154 -6.81 0.89 -6.99
N LEU A 155 -7.30 2.01 -7.51
CA LEU A 155 -6.50 2.91 -8.35
C LEU A 155 -5.96 4.13 -7.61
N ASN A 156 -6.63 4.59 -6.56
CA ASN A 156 -6.29 5.82 -5.85
C ASN A 156 -4.90 5.77 -5.21
N ASP A 157 -4.52 4.64 -4.60
CA ASP A 157 -3.20 4.45 -4.00
C ASP A 157 -2.08 4.55 -5.05
N GLY A 158 -2.27 3.88 -6.19
CA GLY A 158 -1.32 3.95 -7.30
C GLY A 158 -1.20 5.34 -7.92
N LEU A 159 -2.29 6.12 -7.94
CA LEU A 159 -2.31 7.49 -8.49
C LEU A 159 -1.79 8.54 -7.50
N ALA A 160 -2.01 8.36 -6.19
CA ALA A 160 -1.50 9.26 -5.17
C ALA A 160 0.02 9.15 -5.00
N LEU A 161 0.57 7.97 -5.20
CA LEU A 161 1.99 7.69 -4.97
C LEU A 161 2.96 8.59 -5.75
N PRO A 162 2.81 8.84 -7.06
CA PRO A 162 3.67 9.79 -7.78
C PRO A 162 3.62 11.19 -7.17
N ILE A 163 2.45 11.62 -6.71
CA ILE A 163 2.27 12.93 -6.06
C ILE A 163 3.06 12.98 -4.75
N VAL A 164 2.95 11.94 -3.93
CA VAL A 164 3.70 11.82 -2.66
C VAL A 164 5.21 11.85 -2.91
N VAL A 165 5.71 11.09 -3.90
CA VAL A 165 7.15 11.05 -4.24
C VAL A 165 7.64 12.44 -4.66
N VAL A 166 6.89 13.14 -5.53
CA VAL A 166 7.22 14.50 -5.95
C VAL A 166 7.26 15.47 -4.77
N LEU A 167 6.24 15.45 -3.91
CA LEU A 167 6.15 16.33 -2.75
C LEU A 167 7.26 16.05 -1.73
N LEU A 168 7.63 14.79 -1.51
CA LEU A 168 8.77 14.42 -0.67
C LEU A 168 10.09 14.95 -1.22
N ALA A 169 10.33 14.81 -2.52
CA ALA A 169 11.53 15.33 -3.18
C ALA A 169 11.61 16.88 -3.05
N MET A 170 10.48 17.57 -3.23
CA MET A 170 10.41 19.02 -3.04
C MET A 170 10.65 19.43 -1.57
N LEU A 171 10.11 18.68 -0.62
CA LEU A 171 10.26 18.97 0.81
C LEU A 171 11.70 18.74 1.29
N ALA A 172 12.40 17.75 0.71
CA ALA A 172 13.82 17.50 0.99
C ALA A 172 14.76 18.61 0.51
N GLY A 173 14.23 19.65 -0.17
CA GLY A 173 15.01 20.79 -0.66
C GLY A 173 15.99 20.42 -1.78
N ALA A 174 15.94 19.20 -2.31
CA ALA A 174 16.70 18.80 -3.47
C ALA A 174 16.16 19.52 -4.71
N ALA A 175 17.04 20.00 -5.58
CA ALA A 175 16.61 20.44 -6.91
C ALA A 175 15.99 19.23 -7.61
N VAL A 176 14.66 19.23 -7.78
CA VAL A 176 13.98 18.11 -8.42
C VAL A 176 14.44 18.00 -9.86
N ALA A 177 15.23 16.98 -10.12
CA ALA A 177 15.63 16.63 -11.49
C ALA A 177 14.43 15.97 -12.20
N TRP A 178 13.52 16.79 -12.71
CA TRP A 178 12.24 16.34 -13.31
C TRP A 178 12.42 15.26 -14.38
N GLY A 179 13.55 15.31 -15.15
CA GLY A 179 13.86 14.29 -16.14
C GLY A 179 14.19 12.94 -15.52
N GLU A 180 14.98 12.90 -14.45
CA GLU A 180 15.33 11.67 -13.74
C GLU A 180 14.08 11.08 -13.06
N LEU A 181 13.32 11.92 -12.38
CA LEU A 181 12.06 11.49 -11.74
C LEU A 181 11.08 10.90 -12.75
N ALA A 182 10.90 11.56 -13.91
CA ALA A 182 10.04 11.03 -14.98
C ALA A 182 10.55 9.68 -15.52
N LEU A 183 11.87 9.50 -15.62
CA LEU A 183 12.48 8.24 -16.03
C LEU A 183 12.28 7.14 -14.98
N GLU A 184 12.48 7.44 -13.70
CA GLU A 184 12.24 6.49 -12.60
C GLU A 184 10.78 6.01 -12.58
N LEU A 185 9.83 6.94 -12.66
CA LEU A 185 8.40 6.64 -12.68
C LEU A 185 8.02 5.85 -13.94
N GLY A 186 8.47 6.30 -15.10
CA GLY A 186 8.22 5.65 -16.39
C GLY A 186 8.84 4.25 -16.48
N ALA A 187 10.07 4.07 -15.99
CA ALA A 187 10.74 2.78 -15.92
C ALA A 187 10.00 1.82 -15.00
N GLY A 188 9.51 2.30 -13.85
CA GLY A 188 8.69 1.51 -12.93
C GLY A 188 7.44 0.95 -13.62
N ILE A 189 6.67 1.81 -14.29
CA ILE A 189 5.48 1.38 -15.05
C ILE A 189 5.86 0.39 -16.15
N ALA A 190 6.91 0.68 -16.91
CA ALA A 190 7.34 -0.17 -18.01
C ALA A 190 7.76 -1.57 -17.54
N LEU A 191 8.53 -1.66 -16.44
CA LEU A 191 8.91 -2.94 -15.82
C LEU A 191 7.69 -3.69 -15.28
N GLY A 192 6.78 -2.99 -14.60
CA GLY A 192 5.55 -3.57 -14.07
C GLY A 192 4.61 -4.11 -15.16
N ILE A 193 4.68 -3.58 -16.37
CA ILE A 193 3.92 -4.11 -17.52
C ILE A 193 4.71 -5.25 -18.21
N ALA A 194 5.98 -5.03 -18.49
CA ALA A 194 6.77 -5.94 -19.33
C ALA A 194 6.99 -7.31 -18.65
N LEU A 195 7.38 -7.33 -17.37
CA LEU A 195 7.74 -8.57 -16.70
C LEU A 195 6.55 -9.53 -16.52
N PRO A 196 5.36 -9.11 -16.05
CA PRO A 196 4.21 -10.00 -15.99
C PRO A 196 3.71 -10.44 -17.38
N TRP A 197 3.81 -9.57 -18.37
CA TRP A 197 3.43 -9.92 -19.75
C TRP A 197 4.35 -11.01 -20.32
N ILE A 198 5.67 -10.89 -20.12
CA ILE A 198 6.66 -11.91 -20.50
C ILE A 198 6.39 -13.21 -19.71
N ALA A 199 6.19 -13.14 -18.40
CA ALA A 199 5.90 -14.28 -17.55
C ALA A 199 4.66 -15.03 -18.02
N ALA A 200 3.56 -14.34 -18.33
CA ALA A 200 2.35 -14.95 -18.87
C ALA A 200 2.55 -15.58 -20.25
N LYS A 201 3.43 -15.02 -21.08
CA LYS A 201 3.78 -15.59 -22.38
C LYS A 201 4.60 -16.89 -22.23
N ILE A 202 5.50 -16.92 -21.24
CA ILE A 202 6.28 -18.11 -20.89
C ILE A 202 5.36 -19.21 -20.36
N GLU A 203 4.44 -18.88 -19.44
CA GLU A 203 3.47 -19.83 -18.87
C GLU A 203 2.60 -20.51 -19.95
N ARG A 204 2.21 -19.74 -20.99
CA ARG A 204 1.43 -20.28 -22.12
C ARG A 204 2.23 -21.15 -23.10
N SER A 205 3.55 -21.19 -22.94
CA SER A 205 4.42 -21.99 -23.81
C SER A 205 4.27 -23.47 -23.48
N ARG A 206 4.26 -24.33 -24.49
CA ARG A 206 4.19 -25.79 -24.35
C ARG A 206 5.38 -26.42 -23.61
N PHE A 207 6.47 -25.66 -23.46
CA PHE A 207 7.70 -26.16 -22.80
C PHE A 207 7.70 -25.95 -21.30
N PHE A 208 6.88 -25.04 -20.79
CA PHE A 208 6.85 -24.69 -19.38
C PHE A 208 5.44 -24.91 -18.82
N ALA A 209 5.25 -26.06 -18.17
CA ALA A 209 4.02 -26.38 -17.45
C ALA A 209 4.29 -26.22 -15.95
N ILE A 210 3.59 -25.28 -15.30
CA ILE A 210 3.65 -25.12 -13.86
C ILE A 210 2.68 -26.13 -13.25
N SER A 211 3.17 -27.02 -12.35
CA SER A 211 2.29 -27.91 -11.63
C SER A 211 1.55 -27.17 -10.51
N GLY A 212 0.27 -27.51 -10.27
CA GLY A 212 -0.63 -26.77 -9.39
C GLY A 212 -0.10 -26.38 -8.01
N PRO A 213 0.66 -27.23 -7.27
CA PRO A 213 1.24 -26.85 -5.99
C PRO A 213 2.26 -25.70 -6.04
N TYR A 214 2.87 -25.44 -7.21
CA TYR A 214 3.90 -24.40 -7.38
C TYR A 214 3.35 -23.11 -8.00
N GLU A 215 2.10 -23.07 -8.40
CA GLU A 215 1.46 -21.86 -8.98
C GLU A 215 1.56 -20.63 -8.07
N PRO A 216 1.26 -20.70 -6.75
CA PRO A 216 1.41 -19.57 -5.85
C PRO A 216 2.86 -19.11 -5.70
N LEU A 217 3.82 -20.05 -5.74
CA LEU A 217 5.25 -19.72 -5.66
C LEU A 217 5.75 -19.01 -6.92
N TYR A 218 5.20 -19.36 -8.10
CA TYR A 218 5.53 -18.66 -9.34
C TYR A 218 5.08 -17.20 -9.30
N ALA A 219 3.86 -16.95 -8.85
CA ALA A 219 3.36 -15.59 -8.69
C ALA A 219 4.18 -14.79 -7.68
N PHE A 220 4.55 -15.40 -6.53
CA PHE A 220 5.41 -14.76 -5.54
C PHE A 220 6.82 -14.48 -6.09
N SER A 221 7.40 -15.44 -6.83
CA SER A 221 8.71 -15.26 -7.46
C SER A 221 8.71 -14.14 -8.49
N LEU A 222 7.61 -13.97 -9.22
CA LEU A 222 7.42 -12.85 -10.15
C LEU A 222 7.40 -11.51 -9.42
N GLY A 223 6.67 -11.40 -8.30
CA GLY A 223 6.66 -10.21 -7.47
C GLY A 223 8.07 -9.86 -6.96
N LEU A 224 8.78 -10.86 -6.43
CA LEU A 224 10.15 -10.66 -5.94
C LEU A 224 11.13 -10.26 -7.07
N LEU A 225 10.97 -10.83 -8.25
CA LEU A 225 11.76 -10.48 -9.43
C LEU A 225 11.52 -9.02 -9.84
N ILE A 226 10.27 -8.58 -9.87
CA ILE A 226 9.90 -7.20 -10.19
C ILE A 226 10.50 -6.24 -9.16
N TYR A 227 10.34 -6.54 -7.87
CA TYR A 227 10.92 -5.75 -6.78
C TYR A 227 12.44 -5.61 -6.95
N THR A 228 13.14 -6.73 -7.16
CA THR A 228 14.60 -6.74 -7.27
C THR A 228 15.10 -6.01 -8.53
N ILE A 229 14.48 -6.24 -9.68
CA ILE A 229 14.86 -5.57 -10.92
C ILE A 229 14.59 -4.07 -10.85
N ALA A 230 13.43 -3.66 -10.33
CA ALA A 230 13.11 -2.26 -10.15
C ALA A 230 14.12 -1.56 -9.22
N SER A 231 14.49 -2.19 -8.10
CA SER A 231 15.49 -1.67 -7.16
C SER A 231 16.88 -1.57 -7.81
N LEU A 232 17.30 -2.58 -8.57
CA LEU A 232 18.61 -2.59 -9.24
C LEU A 232 18.73 -1.58 -10.39
N THR A 233 17.61 -1.27 -11.05
CA THR A 233 17.56 -0.34 -12.19
C THR A 233 17.21 1.08 -11.79
N HIS A 234 17.08 1.37 -10.48
CA HIS A 234 16.59 2.65 -9.96
C HIS A 234 15.22 3.05 -10.52
N ALA A 235 14.42 2.07 -10.95
CA ALA A 235 13.03 2.32 -11.33
C ALA A 235 12.16 2.44 -10.08
N ASN A 236 11.07 3.17 -10.17
CA ASN A 236 10.15 3.30 -9.03
C ASN A 236 9.50 1.95 -8.70
N VAL A 237 9.91 1.37 -7.59
CA VAL A 237 9.49 0.04 -7.11
C VAL A 237 7.98 -0.04 -6.89
N TYR A 238 7.40 1.03 -6.40
CA TYR A 238 5.98 1.08 -6.02
C TYR A 238 5.07 1.16 -7.24
N LEU A 239 5.44 1.98 -8.23
CA LEU A 239 4.73 2.02 -9.51
C LEU A 239 4.92 0.73 -10.30
N ALA A 240 6.09 0.09 -10.19
CA ALA A 240 6.32 -1.22 -10.78
C ALA A 240 5.41 -2.28 -10.15
N ALA A 241 5.24 -2.26 -8.81
CA ALA A 241 4.34 -3.16 -8.10
C ALA A 241 2.89 -3.00 -8.57
N PHE A 242 2.39 -1.76 -8.54
CA PHE A 242 1.02 -1.46 -8.92
C PHE A 242 0.73 -1.82 -10.40
N ALA A 243 1.59 -1.37 -11.32
CA ALA A 243 1.46 -1.68 -12.74
C ALA A 243 1.55 -3.19 -13.01
N ALA A 244 2.37 -3.91 -12.23
CA ALA A 244 2.48 -5.36 -12.34
C ALA A 244 1.22 -6.07 -11.85
N GLY A 245 0.63 -5.64 -10.75
CA GLY A 245 -0.64 -6.16 -10.27
C GLY A 245 -1.75 -6.01 -11.30
N VAL A 246 -1.91 -4.80 -11.86
CA VAL A 246 -2.88 -4.52 -12.93
C VAL A 246 -2.61 -5.40 -14.17
N THR A 247 -1.34 -5.54 -14.56
CA THR A 247 -0.97 -6.34 -15.73
C THR A 247 -1.29 -7.82 -15.52
N VAL A 248 -0.97 -8.38 -14.35
CA VAL A 248 -1.32 -9.77 -13.99
C VAL A 248 -2.84 -9.98 -14.09
N ALA A 249 -3.63 -9.07 -13.53
CA ALA A 249 -5.09 -9.13 -13.59
C ALA A 249 -5.64 -9.11 -15.03
N CYS A 250 -4.94 -8.38 -15.92
CA CYS A 250 -5.34 -8.25 -17.33
C CYS A 250 -4.92 -9.46 -18.19
N VAL A 251 -3.74 -10.04 -17.92
CA VAL A 251 -3.11 -11.00 -18.85
C VAL A 251 -3.36 -12.45 -18.46
N SER A 252 -3.42 -12.77 -17.16
CA SER A 252 -3.60 -14.14 -16.68
C SER A 252 -4.59 -14.21 -15.53
N LYS A 253 -5.83 -14.61 -15.86
CA LYS A 253 -6.86 -14.87 -14.84
C LYS A 253 -6.42 -15.97 -13.85
N LYS A 254 -5.72 -16.99 -14.35
CA LYS A 254 -5.20 -18.09 -13.54
C LYS A 254 -4.20 -17.56 -12.51
N LEU A 255 -3.16 -16.84 -12.97
CA LEU A 255 -2.13 -16.26 -12.11
C LEU A 255 -2.73 -15.32 -11.06
N ARG A 256 -3.74 -14.54 -11.44
CA ARG A 256 -4.50 -13.68 -10.51
C ARG A 256 -5.20 -14.48 -9.42
N ASP A 257 -5.95 -15.53 -9.81
CA ASP A 257 -6.76 -16.31 -8.87
C ASP A 257 -5.86 -17.14 -7.92
N ASP A 258 -4.71 -17.63 -8.40
CA ASP A 258 -3.72 -18.34 -7.60
C ASP A 258 -2.98 -17.43 -6.63
N PHE A 259 -2.63 -16.21 -7.07
CA PHE A 259 -1.98 -15.23 -6.21
C PHE A 259 -2.94 -14.66 -5.17
N HIS A 260 -4.23 -14.51 -5.49
CA HIS A 260 -5.21 -13.84 -4.63
C HIS A 260 -5.25 -14.45 -3.21
N ARG A 261 -5.17 -15.77 -3.10
CA ARG A 261 -5.21 -16.44 -1.80
C ARG A 261 -3.90 -16.33 -1.01
N PHE A 262 -2.79 -16.59 -1.65
CA PHE A 262 -1.48 -16.62 -1.00
C PHE A 262 -0.87 -15.22 -0.89
N GLY A 263 -0.97 -14.42 -1.94
CA GLY A 263 -0.41 -13.08 -2.00
C GLY A 263 -1.06 -12.11 -1.03
N GLU A 264 -2.39 -12.17 -0.86
CA GLU A 264 -3.08 -11.35 0.15
C GLU A 264 -2.62 -11.70 1.57
N THR A 265 -2.42 -12.99 1.87
CA THR A 265 -1.91 -13.40 3.18
C THR A 265 -0.49 -12.88 3.43
N VAL A 266 0.38 -12.94 2.42
CA VAL A 266 1.75 -12.42 2.52
C VAL A 266 1.76 -10.90 2.63
N ALA A 267 0.96 -10.21 1.83
CA ALA A 267 0.82 -8.75 1.90
C ALA A 267 0.30 -8.30 3.28
N GLU A 268 -0.68 -9.02 3.84
CA GLU A 268 -1.21 -8.74 5.18
C GLU A 268 -0.13 -8.96 6.24
N LEU A 269 0.67 -10.03 6.17
CA LEU A 269 1.79 -10.25 7.10
C LEU A 269 2.82 -9.12 7.04
N PHE A 270 3.22 -8.68 5.86
CA PHE A 270 4.14 -7.56 5.72
C PHE A 270 3.54 -6.24 6.22
N LYS A 271 2.28 -5.99 5.93
CA LYS A 271 1.54 -4.81 6.42
C LYS A 271 1.50 -4.79 7.95
N LEU A 272 1.14 -5.90 8.59
CA LEU A 272 1.08 -6.01 10.04
C LEU A 272 2.47 -5.88 10.68
N ALA A 273 3.50 -6.45 10.06
CA ALA A 273 4.88 -6.28 10.53
C ALA A 273 5.35 -4.82 10.41
N ALA A 274 5.03 -4.14 9.30
CA ALA A 274 5.33 -2.73 9.12
C ALA A 274 4.58 -1.85 10.13
N LEU A 275 3.32 -2.17 10.46
CA LEU A 275 2.54 -1.45 11.47
C LEU A 275 3.14 -1.64 12.88
N LEU A 276 3.63 -2.84 13.22
CA LEU A 276 4.34 -3.08 14.47
C LEU A 276 5.59 -2.22 14.57
N VAL A 277 6.39 -2.20 13.50
CA VAL A 277 7.61 -1.39 13.42
C VAL A 277 7.27 0.10 13.47
N PHE A 278 6.27 0.54 12.71
CA PHE A 278 5.82 1.93 12.72
C PHE A 278 5.34 2.35 14.12
N GLY A 279 4.57 1.49 14.80
CA GLY A 279 4.19 1.71 16.19
C GLY A 279 5.39 1.88 17.12
N ALA A 280 6.44 1.06 16.94
CA ALA A 280 7.65 1.13 17.75
C ALA A 280 8.48 2.41 17.53
N LEU A 281 8.31 3.08 16.39
CA LEU A 281 8.94 4.36 16.09
C LEU A 281 8.20 5.56 16.71
N ILE A 282 6.93 5.39 17.09
CA ILE A 282 6.17 6.44 17.77
C ILE A 282 6.65 6.56 19.20
N SER A 283 7.17 7.73 19.57
CA SER A 283 7.61 7.99 20.95
C SER A 283 6.58 8.81 21.73
N PRO A 284 6.48 8.63 23.06
CA PRO A 284 5.64 9.47 23.90
C PRO A 284 6.05 10.95 23.86
N THR A 285 7.34 11.22 23.63
CA THR A 285 7.87 12.58 23.47
C THR A 285 7.33 13.23 22.21
N LEU A 286 7.37 12.52 21.10
CA LEU A 286 6.81 12.98 19.82
C LEU A 286 5.30 13.29 19.94
N LEU A 287 4.56 12.46 20.64
CA LEU A 287 3.14 12.72 20.87
C LEU A 287 2.90 13.98 21.71
N ARG A 288 3.76 14.26 22.70
CA ARG A 288 3.64 15.48 23.51
C ARG A 288 4.01 16.77 22.77
N GLU A 289 4.84 16.67 21.75
CA GLU A 289 5.24 17.80 20.90
C GLU A 289 4.15 18.21 19.92
N ILE A 290 3.18 17.33 19.63
CA ILE A 290 2.04 17.65 18.77
C ILE A 290 1.15 18.68 19.45
N PRO A 291 0.94 19.85 18.85
CA PRO A 291 0.04 20.86 19.40
C PRO A 291 -1.42 20.37 19.38
N TRP A 292 -2.25 20.92 20.23
CA TRP A 292 -3.68 20.59 20.28
C TRP A 292 -4.38 20.75 18.92
N SER A 293 -3.93 21.69 18.11
CA SER A 293 -4.43 21.86 16.74
C SER A 293 -4.15 20.64 15.84
N GLY A 294 -3.03 19.94 16.06
CA GLY A 294 -2.72 18.69 15.35
C GLY A 294 -3.67 17.57 15.76
N TYR A 295 -3.97 17.44 17.06
CA TYR A 295 -4.97 16.46 17.52
C TYR A 295 -6.39 16.78 17.07
N LEU A 296 -6.72 18.07 16.91
CA LEU A 296 -8.02 18.47 16.37
C LEU A 296 -8.13 18.20 14.86
N PHE A 297 -7.00 18.21 14.15
CA PHE A 297 -6.96 17.87 12.73
C PHE A 297 -7.14 16.37 12.50
N ALA A 298 -6.51 15.50 13.33
CA ALA A 298 -6.56 14.04 13.21
C ALA A 298 -7.94 13.48 13.58
#